data_61a76ed3f7e3c6fc889d96e7ad0dbe78
#
_entry.id   61a76ed3f7e3c6fc889d96e7ad0dbe78
#
_cell.length_a   1.000
_cell.length_b   1.000
_cell.length_c   1.000
_cell.angle_alpha   90.00
_cell.angle_beta   90.00
_cell.angle_gamma   90.00
#
_symmetry.space_group_name_H-M   'P 1'
#
loop_
_entity.id
_entity.type
_entity.pdbx_description
1 polymer ?
#
loop_
_entity_poly.entity_id
_entity_poly.type
_entity_poly.pdbx_seq_one_letter_code
_entity_poly.pdbx_strand_id
1 'polypeptide(L)'
;MDHLNIISQSSSLTLIIIISLGFVIFGVLHSKKYQGLNNYLVANRSVGVFSLTTSLVASALGAWILFGPASAATWGGIGAVIGYALGTAFPLFILIYLGKRFRKLYPKGKTLIEVVRLRFGTKLFKLILFLTVFYMFIFLIAEVTAVSILVNYISGTTLWITALIVIVSSLVYTLYGGLRASIFTDNI
;
A
#
# COMPACT_ATOMS: atom_id res chain seq x y z
N MET A 1 3.76 19.89 -20.24
CA MET A 1 3.13 18.60 -20.56
C MET A 1 1.74 18.93 -21.08
N ASP A 2 1.46 18.57 -22.31
CA ASP A 2 0.14 18.80 -22.88
C ASP A 2 -0.82 17.81 -22.22
N HIS A 3 -1.85 18.33 -21.57
CA HIS A 3 -2.91 17.52 -20.95
C HIS A 3 -3.78 16.94 -22.05
N LEU A 4 -4.11 15.65 -21.96
CA LEU A 4 -4.99 15.01 -22.94
C LEU A 4 -6.42 15.55 -22.93
N ASN A 5 -6.84 16.20 -21.82
CA ASN A 5 -8.19 16.75 -21.63
C ASN A 5 -9.33 15.77 -22.00
N ILE A 6 -9.13 14.49 -21.68
CA ILE A 6 -10.12 13.44 -21.95
C ILE A 6 -11.36 13.66 -21.10
N ILE A 7 -11.18 14.15 -19.88
CA ILE A 7 -12.24 14.40 -18.91
C ILE A 7 -12.11 15.84 -18.41
N SER A 8 -13.23 16.52 -18.21
CA SER A 8 -13.17 17.87 -17.63
C SER A 8 -12.63 17.85 -16.19
N GLN A 9 -11.96 18.90 -15.80
CA GLN A 9 -11.39 19.05 -14.45
C GLN A 9 -12.45 18.86 -13.36
N SER A 10 -13.66 19.43 -13.55
CA SER A 10 -14.78 19.27 -12.61
C SER A 10 -15.23 17.83 -12.49
N SER A 11 -15.36 17.11 -13.62
CA SER A 11 -15.76 15.70 -13.62
C SER A 11 -14.72 14.82 -12.95
N SER A 12 -13.45 15.09 -13.20
CA SER A 12 -12.32 14.36 -12.57
C SER A 12 -12.31 14.56 -11.05
N LEU A 13 -12.44 15.79 -10.58
CA LEU A 13 -12.52 16.08 -9.14
C LEU A 13 -13.72 15.41 -8.49
N THR A 14 -14.89 15.47 -9.14
CA THR A 14 -16.09 14.81 -8.64
C THR A 14 -15.90 13.31 -8.50
N LEU A 15 -15.32 12.66 -9.52
CA LEU A 15 -15.04 11.22 -9.49
C LEU A 15 -14.07 10.85 -8.35
N ILE A 16 -12.97 11.58 -8.20
CA ILE A 16 -11.98 11.31 -7.15
C ILE A 16 -12.62 11.48 -5.77
N ILE A 17 -13.42 12.53 -5.57
CA ILE A 17 -14.10 12.76 -4.29
C ILE A 17 -15.10 11.64 -4.00
N ILE A 18 -15.92 11.24 -4.99
CA ILE A 18 -16.90 10.15 -4.82
C ILE A 18 -16.21 8.84 -4.47
N ILE A 19 -15.16 8.47 -5.21
CA ILE A 19 -14.38 7.24 -4.95
C ILE A 19 -13.73 7.30 -3.57
N SER A 20 -13.08 8.40 -3.23
CA SER A 20 -12.42 8.61 -1.94
C SER A 20 -13.41 8.54 -0.77
N LEU A 21 -14.57 9.18 -0.90
CA LEU A 21 -15.65 9.11 0.11
C LEU A 21 -16.19 7.68 0.21
N GLY A 22 -16.33 6.97 -0.89
CA GLY A 22 -16.71 5.56 -0.91
C GLY A 22 -15.76 4.72 -0.06
N PHE A 23 -14.46 4.82 -0.27
CA PHE A 23 -13.44 4.10 0.52
C PHE A 23 -13.49 4.48 2.00
N VAL A 24 -13.66 5.76 2.33
CA VAL A 24 -13.79 6.21 3.72
C VAL A 24 -15.03 5.61 4.36
N ILE A 25 -16.20 5.73 3.73
CA ILE A 25 -17.47 5.23 4.27
C ILE A 25 -17.40 3.71 4.45
N PHE A 26 -17.03 2.97 3.42
CA PHE A 26 -16.97 1.51 3.48
C PHE A 26 -15.90 1.02 4.45
N GLY A 27 -14.70 1.62 4.46
CA GLY A 27 -13.64 1.28 5.38
C GLY A 27 -14.03 1.52 6.84
N VAL A 28 -14.63 2.67 7.15
CA VAL A 28 -15.08 3.00 8.50
C VAL A 28 -16.26 2.13 8.95
N LEU A 29 -17.27 1.92 8.08
CA LEU A 29 -18.42 1.08 8.42
C LEU A 29 -18.02 -0.38 8.66
N HIS A 30 -17.13 -0.92 7.83
CA HIS A 30 -16.61 -2.27 8.03
C HIS A 30 -15.84 -2.39 9.35
N SER A 31 -15.06 -1.39 9.70
CA SER A 31 -14.22 -1.39 10.89
C SER A 31 -15.01 -1.34 12.19
N LYS A 32 -16.19 -0.75 12.19
CA LYS A 32 -17.08 -0.68 13.39
C LYS A 32 -17.41 -2.05 13.96
N LYS A 33 -17.43 -3.11 13.13
CA LYS A 33 -17.69 -4.48 13.58
C LYS A 33 -16.50 -5.12 14.31
N TYR A 34 -15.30 -4.55 14.19
CA TYR A 34 -14.07 -5.18 14.62
C TYR A 34 -13.27 -4.26 15.54
N GLN A 35 -13.62 -4.25 16.82
CA GLN A 35 -12.96 -3.42 17.81
C GLN A 35 -11.77 -4.13 18.47
N GLY A 36 -10.89 -3.34 19.07
CA GLY A 36 -9.76 -3.81 19.87
C GLY A 36 -8.42 -3.83 19.12
N LEU A 37 -7.36 -3.68 19.89
CA LEU A 37 -5.99 -3.50 19.38
C LEU A 37 -5.49 -4.65 18.48
N ASN A 38 -5.89 -5.89 18.77
CA ASN A 38 -5.49 -7.03 17.95
C ASN A 38 -6.19 -7.04 16.57
N ASN A 39 -7.44 -6.58 16.49
CA ASN A 39 -8.11 -6.38 15.20
C ASN A 39 -7.45 -5.26 14.41
N TYR A 40 -7.12 -4.17 15.08
CA TYR A 40 -6.47 -3.01 14.47
C TYR A 40 -5.09 -3.35 13.90
N LEU A 41 -4.23 -4.04 14.66
CA LEU A 41 -2.85 -4.30 14.28
C LEU A 41 -2.67 -5.53 13.36
N VAL A 42 -3.42 -6.62 13.60
CA VAL A 42 -3.19 -7.92 12.94
C VAL A 42 -4.47 -8.60 12.46
N ALA A 43 -5.59 -7.87 12.40
CA ALA A 43 -6.91 -8.36 12.00
C ALA A 43 -7.32 -9.66 12.71
N ASN A 44 -6.95 -9.83 13.99
CA ASN A 44 -7.09 -11.07 14.79
C ASN A 44 -6.55 -12.34 14.11
N ARG A 45 -5.77 -12.21 13.03
CA ARG A 45 -5.31 -13.33 12.18
C ARG A 45 -6.46 -14.19 11.64
N SER A 46 -7.65 -13.60 11.48
CA SER A 46 -8.88 -14.29 11.06
C SER A 46 -9.28 -13.96 9.61
N VAL A 47 -8.39 -13.32 8.85
CA VAL A 47 -8.63 -13.01 7.45
C VAL A 47 -8.46 -14.28 6.62
N GLY A 48 -9.42 -14.55 5.73
CA GLY A 48 -9.36 -15.68 4.81
C GLY A 48 -8.22 -15.56 3.80
N VAL A 49 -7.75 -16.71 3.30
CA VAL A 49 -6.62 -16.76 2.36
C VAL A 49 -6.90 -15.94 1.10
N PHE A 50 -8.10 -16.04 0.54
CA PHE A 50 -8.49 -15.29 -0.65
C PHE A 50 -8.39 -13.78 -0.42
N SER A 51 -9.04 -13.27 0.63
CA SER A 51 -9.02 -11.83 0.96
C SER A 51 -7.61 -11.31 1.26
N LEU A 52 -6.77 -12.12 1.90
CA LEU A 52 -5.38 -11.76 2.14
C LEU A 52 -4.56 -11.73 0.85
N THR A 53 -4.79 -12.69 -0.05
CA THR A 53 -4.08 -12.75 -1.34
C THR A 53 -4.46 -11.57 -2.22
N THR A 54 -5.75 -11.24 -2.33
CA THR A 54 -6.21 -10.09 -3.12
C THR A 54 -5.69 -8.77 -2.56
N SER A 55 -5.68 -8.60 -1.24
CA SER A 55 -5.08 -7.42 -0.60
C SER A 55 -3.57 -7.31 -0.85
N LEU A 56 -2.82 -8.41 -0.75
CA LEU A 56 -1.40 -8.41 -1.07
C LEU A 56 -1.12 -8.07 -2.54
N VAL A 57 -1.94 -8.60 -3.46
CA VAL A 57 -1.85 -8.27 -4.88
C VAL A 57 -2.18 -6.79 -5.12
N ALA A 58 -3.27 -6.27 -4.55
CA ALA A 58 -3.64 -4.86 -4.66
C ALA A 58 -2.54 -3.94 -4.12
N SER A 59 -1.96 -4.27 -2.96
CA SER A 59 -0.84 -3.52 -2.38
C SER A 59 0.42 -3.55 -3.24
N ALA A 60 0.66 -4.66 -3.97
CA ALA A 60 1.81 -4.78 -4.88
C ALA A 60 1.57 -4.08 -6.23
N LEU A 61 0.31 -3.95 -6.65
CA LEU A 61 -0.11 -3.34 -7.92
C LEU A 61 -0.57 -1.88 -7.73
N GLY A 62 0.07 -1.12 -6.86
CA GLY A 62 -0.22 0.31 -6.68
C GLY A 62 0.02 1.14 -7.96
N ALA A 63 -0.34 2.42 -7.94
CA ALA A 63 -0.22 3.31 -9.09
C ALA A 63 1.22 3.43 -9.64
N TRP A 64 2.21 3.24 -8.78
CA TRP A 64 3.63 3.24 -9.17
C TRP A 64 3.96 2.19 -10.25
N ILE A 65 3.24 1.06 -10.32
CA ILE A 65 3.51 0.02 -11.31
C ILE A 65 3.25 0.49 -12.76
N LEU A 66 2.43 1.52 -12.94
CA LEU A 66 2.23 2.13 -14.26
C LEU A 66 3.50 2.82 -14.77
N PHE A 67 4.30 3.36 -13.87
CA PHE A 67 5.47 4.17 -14.20
C PHE A 67 6.79 3.42 -14.00
N GLY A 68 6.90 2.63 -12.95
CA GLY A 68 8.15 1.94 -12.59
C GLY A 68 8.69 1.01 -13.66
N PRO A 69 7.94 -0.02 -14.08
CA PRO A 69 8.37 -0.92 -15.16
C PRO A 69 8.53 -0.22 -16.51
N ALA A 70 7.65 0.74 -16.84
CA ALA A 70 7.75 1.52 -18.06
C ALA A 70 9.04 2.35 -18.08
N SER A 71 9.36 3.02 -16.99
CA SER A 71 10.62 3.75 -16.84
C SER A 71 11.84 2.81 -16.94
N ALA A 72 11.79 1.66 -16.28
CA ALA A 72 12.86 0.67 -16.39
C ALA A 72 13.08 0.21 -17.84
N ALA A 73 12.01 0.03 -18.61
CA ALA A 73 12.09 -0.34 -20.03
C ALA A 73 12.79 0.73 -20.87
N THR A 74 12.61 2.03 -20.58
CA THR A 74 13.19 3.11 -21.38
C THR A 74 14.71 3.21 -21.26
N TRP A 75 15.30 2.90 -20.10
CA TRP A 75 16.74 3.00 -19.90
C TRP A 75 17.48 1.66 -19.94
N GLY A 76 16.82 0.54 -19.70
CA GLY A 76 17.47 -0.78 -19.64
C GLY A 76 16.80 -1.86 -20.49
N GLY A 77 15.82 -1.49 -21.31
CA GLY A 77 15.10 -2.41 -22.19
C GLY A 77 14.43 -3.56 -21.44
N ILE A 78 14.19 -4.66 -22.13
CA ILE A 78 13.50 -5.83 -21.59
C ILE A 78 14.25 -6.47 -20.41
N GLY A 79 15.58 -6.38 -20.39
CA GLY A 79 16.39 -6.90 -19.29
C GLY A 79 16.10 -6.20 -17.98
N ALA A 80 15.93 -4.86 -17.98
CA ALA A 80 15.57 -4.10 -16.80
C ALA A 80 14.14 -4.41 -16.31
N VAL A 81 13.19 -4.64 -17.21
CA VAL A 81 11.83 -5.06 -16.87
C VAL A 81 11.82 -6.44 -16.20
N ILE A 82 12.56 -7.40 -16.74
CA ILE A 82 12.70 -8.73 -16.15
C ILE A 82 13.39 -8.63 -14.78
N GLY A 83 14.45 -7.83 -14.66
CA GLY A 83 15.14 -7.58 -13.40
C GLY A 83 14.21 -6.96 -12.35
N TYR A 84 13.39 -5.99 -12.73
CA TYR A 84 12.37 -5.39 -11.88
C TYR A 84 11.34 -6.44 -11.41
N ALA A 85 10.79 -7.23 -12.31
CA ALA A 85 9.81 -8.27 -11.98
C ALA A 85 10.39 -9.35 -11.05
N LEU A 86 11.60 -9.82 -11.32
CA LEU A 86 12.28 -10.79 -10.46
C LEU A 86 12.63 -10.19 -9.09
N GLY A 87 13.11 -8.93 -9.06
CA GLY A 87 13.43 -8.23 -7.83
C GLY A 87 12.24 -8.03 -6.91
N THR A 88 11.06 -7.82 -7.46
CA THR A 88 9.81 -7.69 -6.68
C THR A 88 9.23 -9.05 -6.26
N ALA A 89 9.32 -10.07 -7.10
CA ALA A 89 8.76 -11.40 -6.83
C ALA A 89 9.64 -12.24 -5.88
N PHE A 90 10.95 -12.18 -6.01
CA PHE A 90 11.89 -13.02 -5.27
C PHE A 90 11.75 -12.93 -3.73
N PRO A 91 11.62 -11.74 -3.12
CA PRO A 91 11.39 -11.64 -1.67
C PRO A 91 10.12 -12.33 -1.21
N LEU A 92 9.06 -12.35 -2.04
CA LEU A 92 7.80 -13.02 -1.70
C LEU A 92 7.98 -14.56 -1.65
N PHE A 93 8.74 -15.13 -2.58
CA PHE A 93 9.08 -16.57 -2.53
C PHE A 93 9.88 -16.93 -1.27
N ILE A 94 10.87 -16.11 -0.90
CA ILE A 94 11.61 -16.30 0.35
C ILE A 94 10.66 -16.22 1.55
N LEU A 95 9.71 -15.29 1.55
CA LEU A 95 8.76 -15.11 2.64
C LEU A 95 7.80 -16.31 2.80
N ILE A 96 7.43 -17.00 1.72
CA ILE A 96 6.63 -18.22 1.77
C ILE A 96 7.34 -19.29 2.61
N TYR A 97 8.64 -19.47 2.40
CA TYR A 97 9.44 -20.46 3.13
C TYR A 97 9.75 -20.00 4.56
N LEU A 98 10.25 -18.80 4.72
CA LEU A 98 10.65 -18.25 6.02
C LEU A 98 9.45 -17.92 6.91
N GLY A 99 8.34 -17.45 6.35
CA GLY A 99 7.15 -17.05 7.09
C GLY A 99 6.56 -18.15 7.95
N LYS A 100 6.49 -19.37 7.41
CA LYS A 100 6.06 -20.56 8.19
C LYS A 100 7.00 -20.85 9.37
N ARG A 101 8.31 -20.69 9.16
CA ARG A 101 9.34 -20.93 10.17
C ARG A 101 9.31 -19.86 11.26
N PHE A 102 9.18 -18.59 10.87
CA PHE A 102 9.02 -17.47 11.81
C PHE A 102 7.77 -17.63 12.67
N ARG A 103 6.65 -18.03 12.09
CA ARG A 103 5.40 -18.24 12.84
C ARG A 103 5.49 -19.36 13.87
N LYS A 104 6.26 -20.42 13.59
CA LYS A 104 6.53 -21.50 14.55
C LYS A 104 7.45 -21.05 15.69
N LEU A 105 8.48 -20.27 15.38
CA LEU A 105 9.45 -19.79 16.37
C LEU A 105 8.88 -18.67 17.26
N TYR A 106 8.01 -17.82 16.69
CA TYR A 106 7.47 -16.64 17.38
C TYR A 106 5.94 -16.58 17.25
N PRO A 107 5.20 -17.49 17.88
CA PRO A 107 3.72 -17.58 17.71
C PRO A 107 2.97 -16.34 18.22
N LYS A 108 3.54 -15.62 19.20
CA LYS A 108 2.98 -14.39 19.78
C LYS A 108 3.46 -13.11 19.06
N GLY A 109 4.48 -13.21 18.19
CA GLY A 109 5.01 -12.05 17.44
C GLY A 109 3.97 -11.44 16.50
N LYS A 110 3.84 -10.11 16.48
CA LYS A 110 2.88 -9.39 15.65
C LYS A 110 3.49 -8.91 14.34
N THR A 111 4.77 -8.60 14.35
CA THR A 111 5.51 -8.07 13.20
C THR A 111 6.84 -8.78 13.01
N LEU A 112 7.35 -8.76 11.76
CA LEU A 112 8.67 -9.29 11.45
C LEU A 112 9.78 -8.53 12.19
N ILE A 113 9.60 -7.22 12.37
CA ILE A 113 10.57 -6.35 13.05
C ILE A 113 10.67 -6.71 14.55
N GLU A 114 9.59 -7.19 15.16
CA GLU A 114 9.62 -7.68 16.55
C GLU A 114 10.54 -8.91 16.70
N VAL A 115 10.59 -9.79 15.70
CA VAL A 115 11.53 -10.92 15.66
C VAL A 115 12.98 -10.44 15.67
N VAL A 116 13.28 -9.36 14.95
CA VAL A 116 14.60 -8.73 14.97
C VAL A 116 14.96 -8.26 16.38
N ARG A 117 14.04 -7.64 17.09
CA ARG A 117 14.23 -7.19 18.47
C ARG A 117 14.59 -8.36 19.41
N LEU A 118 13.84 -9.47 19.28
CA LEU A 118 14.01 -10.65 20.14
C LEU A 118 15.34 -11.38 19.87
N ARG A 119 15.79 -11.39 18.60
CA ARG A 119 16.97 -12.16 18.21
C ARG A 119 18.25 -11.33 18.23
N PHE A 120 18.21 -10.07 17.84
CA PHE A 120 19.37 -9.22 17.59
C PHE A 120 19.47 -8.01 18.53
N GLY A 121 18.49 -7.85 19.40
CA GLY A 121 18.48 -6.80 20.40
C GLY A 121 17.95 -5.45 19.92
N THR A 122 17.89 -4.49 20.87
CA THR A 122 17.18 -3.22 20.71
C THR A 122 17.86 -2.25 19.74
N LYS A 123 19.20 -2.30 19.63
CA LYS A 123 19.94 -1.39 18.73
C LYS A 123 19.58 -1.66 17.27
N LEU A 124 19.68 -2.91 16.84
CA LEU A 124 19.36 -3.31 15.46
C LEU A 124 17.85 -3.14 15.17
N PHE A 125 17.01 -3.43 16.15
CA PHE A 125 15.57 -3.17 16.05
C PHE A 125 15.27 -1.71 15.72
N LYS A 126 15.84 -0.74 16.45
CA LYS A 126 15.63 0.69 16.19
C LYS A 126 16.09 1.11 14.80
N LEU A 127 17.25 0.62 14.36
CA LEU A 127 17.76 0.90 13.02
C LEU A 127 16.81 0.37 11.94
N ILE A 128 16.42 -0.89 12.03
CA ILE A 128 15.54 -1.51 11.03
C ILE A 128 14.14 -0.86 11.07
N LEU A 129 13.63 -0.51 12.25
CA LEU A 129 12.37 0.21 12.37
C LEU A 129 12.43 1.56 11.66
N PHE A 130 13.49 2.34 11.90
CA PHE A 130 13.69 3.63 11.23
C PHE A 130 13.76 3.47 9.72
N LEU A 131 14.59 2.54 9.23
CA LEU A 131 14.72 2.28 7.79
C LEU A 131 13.40 1.84 7.16
N THR A 132 12.63 1.00 7.85
CA THR A 132 11.33 0.53 7.35
C THR A 132 10.32 1.67 7.28
N VAL A 133 10.23 2.50 8.32
CA VAL A 133 9.32 3.67 8.32
C VAL A 133 9.72 4.66 7.22
N PHE A 134 11.02 4.94 7.09
CA PHE A 134 11.53 5.82 6.05
C PHE A 134 11.25 5.29 4.64
N TYR A 135 11.49 3.99 4.41
CA TYR A 135 11.16 3.33 3.15
C TYR A 135 9.66 3.42 2.82
N MET A 136 8.78 3.12 3.78
CA MET A 136 7.34 3.20 3.59
C MET A 136 6.87 4.63 3.32
N PHE A 137 7.51 5.62 3.93
CA PHE A 137 7.22 7.03 3.66
C PHE A 137 7.58 7.42 2.23
N ILE A 138 8.76 7.02 1.73
CA ILE A 138 9.16 7.25 0.33
C ILE A 138 8.20 6.55 -0.62
N PHE A 139 7.81 5.32 -0.31
CA PHE A 139 6.87 4.56 -1.12
C PHE A 139 5.49 5.24 -1.18
N LEU A 140 4.99 5.74 -0.06
CA LEU A 140 3.75 6.53 0.00
C LEU A 140 3.82 7.77 -0.90
N ILE A 141 4.93 8.51 -0.84
CA ILE A 141 5.14 9.69 -1.71
C ILE A 141 5.07 9.27 -3.18
N ALA A 142 5.75 8.18 -3.56
CA ALA A 142 5.77 7.69 -4.93
C ALA A 142 4.36 7.32 -5.42
N GLU A 143 3.58 6.60 -4.63
CA GLU A 143 2.21 6.19 -4.96
C GLU A 143 1.28 7.39 -5.13
N VAL A 144 1.28 8.32 -4.18
CA VAL A 144 0.45 9.53 -4.24
C VAL A 144 0.83 10.40 -5.44
N THR A 145 2.13 10.52 -5.72
CA THR A 145 2.62 11.27 -6.86
C THR A 145 2.18 10.61 -8.17
N ALA A 146 2.28 9.28 -8.28
CA ALA A 146 1.85 8.55 -9.46
C ALA A 146 0.36 8.75 -9.78
N VAL A 147 -0.51 8.62 -8.77
CA VAL A 147 -1.95 8.92 -8.93
C VAL A 147 -2.18 10.36 -9.37
N SER A 148 -1.49 11.30 -8.72
CA SER A 148 -1.66 12.73 -9.01
C SER A 148 -1.21 13.10 -10.44
N ILE A 149 -0.09 12.52 -10.90
CA ILE A 149 0.39 12.72 -12.28
C ILE A 149 -0.61 12.13 -13.28
N LEU A 150 -1.12 10.93 -13.04
CA LEU A 150 -2.11 10.30 -13.91
C LEU A 150 -3.37 11.16 -14.06
N VAL A 151 -3.92 11.62 -12.95
CA VAL A 151 -5.11 12.47 -12.93
C VAL A 151 -4.86 13.81 -13.62
N ASN A 152 -3.71 14.43 -13.34
CA ASN A 152 -3.31 15.67 -13.99
C ASN A 152 -3.19 15.50 -15.51
N TYR A 153 -2.57 14.41 -15.97
CA TYR A 153 -2.40 14.14 -17.39
C TYR A 153 -3.72 13.96 -18.12
N ILE A 154 -4.71 13.33 -17.50
CA ILE A 154 -6.02 13.03 -18.11
C ILE A 154 -6.95 14.26 -18.10
N SER A 155 -6.89 15.10 -17.06
CA SER A 155 -7.92 16.11 -16.79
C SER A 155 -7.37 17.53 -16.56
N GLY A 156 -6.05 17.70 -16.47
CA GLY A 156 -5.45 18.98 -16.08
C GLY A 156 -5.66 19.36 -14.61
N THR A 157 -6.19 18.46 -13.78
CA THR A 157 -6.39 18.72 -12.35
C THR A 157 -5.05 18.93 -11.64
N THR A 158 -4.98 19.94 -10.80
CA THR A 158 -3.75 20.30 -10.07
C THR A 158 -3.26 19.14 -9.18
N LEU A 159 -1.97 18.81 -9.28
CA LEU A 159 -1.34 17.66 -8.59
C LEU A 159 -1.61 17.64 -7.08
N TRP A 160 -1.42 18.78 -6.41
CA TRP A 160 -1.54 18.84 -4.95
C TRP A 160 -2.99 18.65 -4.46
N ILE A 161 -4.00 19.00 -5.26
CA ILE A 161 -5.42 18.78 -4.91
C ILE A 161 -5.71 17.29 -4.89
N THR A 162 -5.30 16.57 -5.94
CA THR A 162 -5.43 15.11 -6.00
C THR A 162 -4.68 14.44 -4.85
N ALA A 163 -3.43 14.85 -4.61
CA ALA A 163 -2.62 14.33 -3.53
C ALA A 163 -3.30 14.50 -2.16
N LEU A 164 -3.83 15.69 -1.88
CA LEU A 164 -4.53 15.97 -0.63
C LEU A 164 -5.76 15.08 -0.45
N ILE A 165 -6.60 14.95 -1.46
CA ILE A 165 -7.82 14.11 -1.40
C ILE A 165 -7.44 12.67 -1.11
N VAL A 166 -6.45 12.12 -1.82
CA VAL A 166 -6.00 10.72 -1.66
C VAL A 166 -5.38 10.50 -0.29
N ILE A 167 -4.49 11.38 0.17
CA ILE A 167 -3.83 11.23 1.48
C ILE A 167 -4.85 11.33 2.60
N VAL A 168 -5.71 12.35 2.59
CA VAL A 168 -6.69 12.54 3.65
C VAL A 168 -7.68 11.38 3.73
N SER A 169 -8.20 10.92 2.60
CA SER A 169 -9.13 9.78 2.58
C SER A 169 -8.47 8.50 3.09
N SER A 170 -7.25 8.20 2.62
CA SER A 170 -6.49 7.02 3.06
C SER A 170 -6.16 7.08 4.54
N LEU A 171 -5.76 8.25 5.04
CA LEU A 171 -5.46 8.47 6.45
C LEU A 171 -6.70 8.23 7.32
N VAL A 172 -7.85 8.78 6.95
CA VAL A 172 -9.10 8.66 7.72
C VAL A 172 -9.50 7.20 7.91
N TYR A 173 -9.64 6.40 6.84
CA TYR A 173 -10.09 5.02 7.01
C TYR A 173 -9.03 4.13 7.65
N THR A 174 -7.74 4.40 7.42
CA THR A 174 -6.65 3.63 7.99
C THR A 174 -6.48 3.92 9.49
N LEU A 175 -6.54 5.18 9.91
CA LEU A 175 -6.48 5.54 11.33
C LEU A 175 -7.68 4.98 12.11
N TYR A 176 -8.85 4.97 11.51
CA TYR A 176 -10.05 4.46 12.17
C TYR A 176 -10.08 2.93 12.24
N GLY A 177 -9.73 2.25 11.16
CA GLY A 177 -9.95 0.81 11.03
C GLY A 177 -8.70 -0.08 11.00
N GLY A 178 -7.51 0.52 10.91
CA GLY A 178 -6.24 -0.19 10.91
C GLY A 178 -6.10 -1.18 9.74
N LEU A 179 -5.37 -2.27 9.98
CA LEU A 179 -5.08 -3.29 8.97
C LEU A 179 -6.35 -3.92 8.39
N ARG A 180 -7.41 -4.06 9.19
CA ARG A 180 -8.64 -4.69 8.72
C ARG A 180 -9.41 -3.84 7.73
N ALA A 181 -9.44 -2.51 7.94
CA ALA A 181 -10.01 -1.58 6.97
C ALA A 181 -9.21 -1.59 5.68
N SER A 182 -7.89 -1.56 5.76
CA SER A 182 -7.01 -1.60 4.59
C SER A 182 -7.26 -2.86 3.76
N ILE A 183 -7.23 -4.06 4.37
CA ILE A 183 -7.53 -5.30 3.65
C ILE A 183 -8.92 -5.28 3.02
N PHE A 184 -9.91 -4.71 3.69
CA PHE A 184 -11.26 -4.62 3.15
C PHE A 184 -11.34 -3.68 1.94
N THR A 185 -10.72 -2.50 2.02
CA THR A 185 -10.68 -1.55 0.89
C THR A 185 -9.88 -2.07 -0.30
N ASP A 186 -8.83 -2.86 -0.06
CA ASP A 186 -8.06 -3.53 -1.11
C ASP A 186 -8.86 -4.61 -1.86
N ASN A 187 -9.95 -5.10 -1.28
CA ASN A 187 -10.80 -6.15 -1.86
C ASN A 187 -12.02 -5.58 -2.63
N ILE A 188 -12.23 -4.26 -2.62
CA ILE A 188 -13.27 -3.57 -3.37
C ILE A 188 -12.77 -3.11 -4.73
#